data_99fd2efe36e5ea2b9df4317aff29d68b
#
_entry.id   99fd2efe36e5ea2b9df4317aff29d68b
#
_cell.length_a   1.000
_cell.length_b   1.000
_cell.length_c   1.000
_cell.angle_alpha   90.00
_cell.angle_beta   90.00
_cell.angle_gamma   90.00
#
_symmetry.space_group_name_H-M   'P 1'
#
loop_
_entity.id
_entity.type
_entity.pdbx_description
1 polymer ?
#
loop_
_entity_poly.entity_id
_entity_poly.type
_entity_poly.pdbx_seq_one_letter_code
_entity_poly.pdbx_strand_id
1 'polypeptide(L)'
;VVRTLVEVLQPFNGRVYDPCCGSGGMFVQSAKFIENHGGNINKISVFGQDSNPTTWKMAQMNLAIRGIEADLGKFNADTFFNDCHPQLKADFIMANPPFNLSGWGADKLVDDVRWQYGTPPAGNANFAWLQHMIWHLAPNGRIGMVLANGSLSSQSGGEGEIRKNIIN
;
A
#
# COMPACT_ATOMS: atom_id res chain seq x y z
N VAL A 1 7.32 1.85 -13.46
CA VAL A 1 6.53 2.33 -12.31
C VAL A 1 7.08 1.73 -11.01
N VAL A 2 6.99 0.39 -10.79
CA VAL A 2 7.43 -0.27 -9.53
C VAL A 2 8.89 0.04 -9.21
N ARG A 3 9.81 -0.15 -10.18
CA ARG A 3 11.21 0.19 -10.02
C ARG A 3 11.43 1.66 -9.65
N THR A 4 10.68 2.58 -10.26
CA THR A 4 10.78 4.02 -9.98
C THR A 4 10.42 4.34 -8.52
N LEU A 5 9.34 3.72 -7.98
CA LEU A 5 8.96 3.89 -6.57
C LEU A 5 10.07 3.43 -5.63
N VAL A 6 10.66 2.26 -5.88
CA VAL A 6 11.73 1.71 -5.06
C VAL A 6 12.99 2.58 -5.12
N GLU A 7 13.38 3.07 -6.31
CA GLU A 7 14.54 3.96 -6.49
C GLU A 7 14.35 5.32 -5.79
N VAL A 8 13.12 5.82 -5.72
CA VAL A 8 12.80 7.08 -5.04
C VAL A 8 12.78 6.92 -3.52
N LEU A 9 12.18 5.84 -3.03
CA LEU A 9 12.00 5.62 -1.59
C LEU A 9 13.21 5.00 -0.89
N GLN A 10 13.99 4.20 -1.61
CA GLN A 10 15.24 3.57 -1.14
C GLN A 10 15.06 2.79 0.18
N PRO A 11 14.28 1.71 0.18
CA PRO A 11 13.97 0.94 1.39
C PRO A 11 15.15 0.02 1.79
N PHE A 12 16.21 0.56 2.36
CA PHE A 12 17.39 -0.20 2.77
C PHE A 12 17.22 -1.00 4.08
N ASN A 13 16.30 -0.57 4.93
CA ASN A 13 16.02 -1.21 6.23
C ASN A 13 14.63 -0.83 6.73
N GLY A 14 14.11 -1.58 7.71
CA GLY A 14 12.83 -1.31 8.34
C GLY A 14 11.67 -2.10 7.74
N ARG A 15 10.46 -1.68 8.03
CA ARG A 15 9.23 -2.36 7.64
C ARG A 15 8.71 -1.80 6.32
N VAL A 16 8.56 -2.69 5.34
CA VAL A 16 8.06 -2.37 4.00
C VAL A 16 6.66 -2.97 3.85
N TYR A 17 5.68 -2.17 3.50
CA TYR A 17 4.29 -2.59 3.39
C TYR A 17 3.68 -2.26 2.02
N ASP A 18 2.89 -3.20 1.49
CA ASP A 18 2.06 -3.02 0.30
C ASP A 18 0.65 -3.56 0.59
N PRO A 19 -0.37 -2.69 0.75
CA PRO A 19 -1.74 -3.08 1.07
C PRO A 19 -2.51 -3.75 -0.08
N CYS A 20 -1.94 -3.79 -1.28
CA CYS A 20 -2.51 -4.41 -2.48
C CYS A 20 -1.39 -5.03 -3.32
N CYS A 21 -0.65 -5.95 -2.70
CA CYS A 21 0.68 -6.37 -3.15
C CYS A 21 0.71 -7.13 -4.49
N GLY A 22 -0.44 -7.51 -5.02
CA GLY A 22 -0.51 -8.25 -6.26
C GLY A 22 0.32 -9.54 -6.18
N SER A 23 1.15 -9.79 -7.16
CA SER A 23 2.10 -10.91 -7.17
C SER A 23 3.40 -10.67 -6.38
N GLY A 24 3.46 -9.65 -5.55
CA GLY A 24 4.64 -9.31 -4.75
C GLY A 24 5.74 -8.57 -5.52
N GLY A 25 5.42 -8.00 -6.66
CA GLY A 25 6.40 -7.34 -7.53
C GLY A 25 7.14 -6.17 -6.88
N MET A 26 6.49 -5.43 -5.98
CA MET A 26 7.09 -4.31 -5.23
C MET A 26 8.21 -4.82 -4.32
N PHE A 27 7.96 -5.91 -3.61
CA PHE A 27 8.94 -6.54 -2.71
C PHE A 27 10.13 -7.13 -3.45
N VAL A 28 9.89 -7.78 -4.60
CA VAL A 28 10.96 -8.30 -5.46
C VAL A 28 11.87 -7.17 -5.96
N GLN A 29 11.32 -6.03 -6.34
CA GLN A 29 12.13 -4.88 -6.77
C GLN A 29 12.87 -4.24 -5.59
N SER A 30 12.29 -4.20 -4.40
CA SER A 30 12.96 -3.74 -3.19
C SER A 30 14.16 -4.62 -2.85
N ALA A 31 14.01 -5.95 -2.90
CA ALA A 31 15.10 -6.89 -2.70
C ALA A 31 16.24 -6.67 -3.71
N LYS A 32 15.92 -6.58 -5.00
CA LYS A 32 16.91 -6.32 -6.06
C LYS A 32 17.63 -4.98 -5.87
N PHE A 33 16.90 -3.94 -5.44
CA PHE A 33 17.47 -2.63 -5.15
C PHE A 33 18.53 -2.74 -4.04
N ILE A 34 18.18 -3.41 -2.93
CA ILE A 34 19.08 -3.61 -1.80
C ILE A 34 20.34 -4.39 -2.23
N GLU A 35 20.17 -5.48 -2.95
CA GLU A 35 21.30 -6.31 -3.47
C GLU A 35 22.21 -5.51 -4.39
N ASN A 36 21.65 -4.75 -5.34
CA ASN A 36 22.42 -3.94 -6.30
C ASN A 36 23.24 -2.81 -5.63
N HIS A 37 22.83 -2.40 -4.45
CA HIS A 37 23.53 -1.35 -3.67
C HIS A 37 24.36 -1.93 -2.52
N GLY A 38 24.65 -3.24 -2.54
CA GLY A 38 25.49 -3.90 -1.54
C GLY A 38 24.84 -3.97 -0.15
N GLY A 39 23.52 -3.85 -0.06
CA GLY A 39 22.76 -3.96 1.17
C GLY A 39 22.46 -5.40 1.54
N ASN A 40 21.77 -5.58 2.65
CA ASN A 40 21.33 -6.88 3.15
C ASN A 40 19.81 -6.94 3.22
N ILE A 41 19.20 -7.84 2.47
CA ILE A 41 17.74 -8.05 2.41
C ILE A 41 17.14 -8.38 3.79
N ASN A 42 17.90 -9.03 4.67
CA ASN A 42 17.45 -9.36 6.03
C ASN A 42 17.25 -8.12 6.94
N LYS A 43 17.59 -6.92 6.46
CA LYS A 43 17.34 -5.66 7.19
C LYS A 43 15.95 -5.11 6.95
N ILE A 44 15.20 -5.64 6.00
CA ILE A 44 13.79 -5.28 5.80
C ILE A 44 12.88 -6.39 6.30
N SER A 45 11.73 -5.99 6.84
CA SER A 45 10.61 -6.87 7.16
C SER A 45 9.46 -6.53 6.21
N VAL A 46 9.01 -7.52 5.45
CA VAL A 46 8.04 -7.33 4.37
C VAL A 46 6.64 -7.72 4.83
N PHE A 47 5.68 -6.83 4.64
CA PHE A 47 4.28 -7.02 4.95
C PHE A 47 3.42 -6.70 3.73
N GLY A 48 2.38 -7.48 3.52
CA GLY A 48 1.46 -7.22 2.42
C GLY A 48 0.15 -7.96 2.56
N GLN A 49 -0.79 -7.64 1.70
CA GLN A 49 -2.02 -8.40 1.52
C GLN A 49 -2.60 -8.16 0.12
N ASP A 50 -3.47 -9.05 -0.30
CA ASP A 50 -4.23 -8.93 -1.54
C ASP A 50 -5.58 -9.62 -1.38
N SER A 51 -6.63 -9.07 -1.97
CA SER A 51 -7.98 -9.62 -1.88
C SER A 51 -8.20 -10.82 -2.79
N ASN A 52 -7.45 -10.92 -3.89
CA ASN A 52 -7.60 -12.00 -4.85
C ASN A 52 -6.83 -13.25 -4.38
N PRO A 53 -7.51 -14.41 -4.19
CA PRO A 53 -6.87 -15.61 -3.66
C PRO A 53 -5.77 -16.18 -4.58
N THR A 54 -5.94 -16.08 -5.88
CA THR A 54 -4.95 -16.56 -6.85
C THR A 54 -3.71 -15.67 -6.83
N THR A 55 -3.91 -14.36 -6.86
CA THR A 55 -2.85 -13.36 -6.83
C THR A 55 -2.07 -13.43 -5.52
N TRP A 56 -2.76 -13.59 -4.38
CA TRP A 56 -2.13 -13.76 -3.08
C TRP A 56 -1.24 -15.03 -3.02
N LYS A 57 -1.73 -16.16 -3.54
CA LYS A 57 -0.91 -17.39 -3.65
C LYS A 57 0.29 -17.20 -4.57
N MET A 58 0.10 -16.48 -5.68
CA MET A 58 1.22 -16.14 -6.59
C MET A 58 2.28 -15.30 -5.88
N ALA A 59 1.88 -14.34 -5.04
CA ALA A 59 2.82 -13.55 -4.24
C ALA A 59 3.64 -14.44 -3.29
N GLN A 60 2.98 -15.32 -2.55
CA GLN A 60 3.66 -16.27 -1.66
C GLN A 60 4.70 -17.11 -2.40
N MET A 61 4.31 -17.71 -3.52
CA MET A 61 5.22 -18.50 -4.34
C MET A 61 6.38 -17.68 -4.90
N ASN A 62 6.07 -16.48 -5.42
CA ASN A 62 7.05 -15.59 -6.03
C ASN A 62 8.13 -15.14 -5.03
N LEU A 63 7.74 -14.83 -3.81
CA LEU A 63 8.63 -14.41 -2.74
C LEU A 63 9.44 -15.61 -2.20
N ALA A 64 8.79 -16.76 -1.97
CA ALA A 64 9.44 -17.97 -1.49
C ALA A 64 10.55 -18.48 -2.43
N ILE A 65 10.32 -18.52 -3.75
CA ILE A 65 11.31 -18.90 -4.75
C ILE A 65 12.56 -17.99 -4.70
N ARG A 66 12.39 -16.74 -4.27
CA ARG A 66 13.48 -15.75 -4.17
C ARG A 66 14.09 -15.64 -2.78
N GLY A 67 13.64 -16.47 -1.84
CA GLY A 67 14.10 -16.41 -0.45
C GLY A 67 13.74 -15.12 0.29
N ILE A 68 12.68 -14.44 -0.15
CA ILE A 68 12.18 -13.23 0.51
C ILE A 68 11.13 -13.63 1.53
N GLU A 69 11.45 -13.48 2.81
CA GLU A 69 10.49 -13.68 3.89
C GLU A 69 9.48 -12.52 3.92
N ALA A 70 8.19 -12.86 3.95
CA ALA A 70 7.11 -11.87 3.96
C ALA A 70 5.91 -12.36 4.77
N ASP A 71 5.30 -11.48 5.53
CA ASP A 71 3.99 -11.70 6.13
C ASP A 71 2.92 -11.12 5.19
N LEU A 72 2.21 -11.99 4.50
CA LEU A 72 1.10 -11.64 3.59
C LEU A 72 -0.28 -11.89 4.22
N GLY A 73 -0.34 -12.03 5.55
CA GLY A 73 -1.53 -12.46 6.26
C GLY A 73 -1.79 -13.97 6.14
N LYS A 74 -2.68 -14.48 6.97
CA LYS A 74 -3.02 -15.93 7.01
C LYS A 74 -3.83 -16.39 5.79
N PHE A 75 -4.52 -15.46 5.15
CA PHE A 75 -5.39 -15.68 3.98
C PHE A 75 -5.47 -14.41 3.15
N ASN A 76 -5.97 -14.53 1.92
CA ASN A 76 -6.27 -13.37 1.09
C ASN A 76 -7.39 -12.54 1.72
N ALA A 77 -7.27 -11.22 1.73
CA ALA A 77 -8.24 -10.35 2.38
C ALA A 77 -8.36 -8.99 1.69
N ASP A 78 -9.57 -8.45 1.72
CA ASP A 78 -9.82 -7.08 1.29
C ASP A 78 -9.28 -6.10 2.33
N THR A 79 -8.40 -5.23 1.93
CA THR A 79 -7.68 -4.29 2.79
C THR A 79 -8.59 -3.32 3.54
N PHE A 80 -9.73 -2.97 2.95
CA PHE A 80 -10.64 -2.05 3.60
C PHE A 80 -11.50 -2.74 4.67
N PHE A 81 -11.90 -3.98 4.44
CA PHE A 81 -12.80 -4.73 5.33
C PHE A 81 -12.10 -5.67 6.30
N ASN A 82 -10.92 -6.13 5.94
CA ASN A 82 -10.18 -7.12 6.73
C ASN A 82 -8.68 -6.86 6.63
N ASP A 83 -8.25 -5.85 7.37
CA ASP A 83 -6.84 -5.50 7.50
C ASP A 83 -6.07 -6.63 8.19
N CYS A 84 -5.14 -7.25 7.47
CA CYS A 84 -4.33 -8.34 7.99
C CYS A 84 -3.24 -7.87 8.96
N HIS A 85 -2.94 -6.57 9.00
CA HIS A 85 -1.83 -6.01 9.77
C HIS A 85 -2.24 -4.79 10.62
N PRO A 86 -3.31 -4.84 11.42
CA PRO A 86 -3.95 -3.66 12.03
C PRO A 86 -3.04 -2.87 12.97
N GLN A 87 -1.99 -3.50 13.52
CA GLN A 87 -1.02 -2.85 14.42
C GLN A 87 0.27 -2.41 13.73
N LEU A 88 0.40 -2.68 12.43
CA LEU A 88 1.60 -2.34 11.68
C LEU A 88 1.76 -0.83 11.56
N LYS A 89 2.95 -0.35 11.86
CA LYS A 89 3.44 0.98 11.49
C LYS A 89 4.68 0.79 10.63
N ALA A 90 4.56 1.04 9.33
CA ALA A 90 5.59 0.77 8.34
C ALA A 90 6.48 1.98 8.09
N ASP A 91 7.75 1.73 7.86
CA ASP A 91 8.75 2.75 7.55
C ASP A 91 8.68 3.15 6.06
N PHE A 92 8.31 2.20 5.20
CA PHE A 92 8.08 2.41 3.77
C PHE A 92 6.78 1.74 3.36
N ILE A 93 5.90 2.49 2.73
CA ILE A 93 4.67 1.95 2.13
C ILE A 93 4.71 2.24 0.64
N MET A 94 4.62 1.19 -0.18
CA MET A 94 4.69 1.30 -1.63
C MET A 94 3.53 0.56 -2.25
N ALA A 95 2.69 1.27 -3.00
CA ALA A 95 1.50 0.65 -3.58
C ALA A 95 1.22 1.12 -5.01
N ASN A 96 0.71 0.19 -5.80
CA ASN A 96 0.09 0.46 -7.09
C ASN A 96 -1.35 -0.08 -7.08
N PRO A 97 -2.26 0.60 -6.35
CA PRO A 97 -3.62 0.12 -6.17
C PRO A 97 -4.42 0.19 -7.48
N PRO A 98 -5.55 -0.53 -7.56
CA PRO A 98 -6.46 -0.43 -8.69
C PRO A 98 -6.99 1.02 -8.81
N PHE A 99 -6.80 1.63 -10.00
CA PHE A 99 -7.21 3.02 -10.23
C PHE A 99 -8.72 3.17 -10.31
N ASN A 100 -9.24 4.21 -9.68
CA ASN A 100 -10.65 4.59 -9.74
C ASN A 100 -11.60 3.43 -9.41
N LEU A 101 -11.21 2.56 -8.49
CA LEU A 101 -12.03 1.43 -8.06
C LEU A 101 -13.36 1.94 -7.50
N SER A 102 -14.45 1.63 -8.20
CA SER A 102 -15.82 1.89 -7.74
C SER A 102 -16.39 0.66 -7.03
N GLY A 103 -17.48 0.87 -6.27
CA GLY A 103 -18.15 -0.24 -5.57
C GLY A 103 -17.27 -0.90 -4.51
N TRP A 104 -16.33 -0.17 -3.94
CA TRP A 104 -15.40 -0.66 -2.91
C TRP A 104 -16.02 -0.75 -1.49
N GLY A 105 -17.34 -0.55 -1.38
CA GLY A 105 -18.09 -0.69 -0.13
C GLY A 105 -18.02 0.53 0.79
N ALA A 106 -17.85 1.73 0.23
CA ALA A 106 -17.78 3.00 0.96
C ALA A 106 -18.95 3.23 1.93
N ASP A 107 -20.16 2.79 1.53
CA ASP A 107 -21.39 2.87 2.33
C ASP A 107 -21.30 2.16 3.68
N LYS A 108 -20.49 1.11 3.78
CA LYS A 108 -20.28 0.32 5.00
C LYS A 108 -19.11 0.82 5.84
N LEU A 109 -18.34 1.76 5.33
CA LEU A 109 -17.11 2.25 5.94
C LEU A 109 -17.14 3.78 6.19
N VAL A 110 -18.34 4.37 6.27
CA VAL A 110 -18.49 5.83 6.42
C VAL A 110 -17.82 6.34 7.70
N ASP A 111 -17.92 5.60 8.79
CA ASP A 111 -17.38 5.96 10.10
C ASP A 111 -16.04 5.26 10.40
N ASP A 112 -15.30 4.83 9.38
CA ASP A 112 -14.03 4.15 9.57
C ASP A 112 -12.97 5.10 10.17
N VAL A 113 -12.27 4.63 11.19
CA VAL A 113 -11.28 5.41 11.95
C VAL A 113 -10.10 5.90 11.10
N ARG A 114 -9.87 5.30 9.94
CA ARG A 114 -8.81 5.68 8.99
C ARG A 114 -9.12 6.98 8.25
N TRP A 115 -10.39 7.39 8.16
CA TRP A 115 -10.81 8.58 7.39
C TRP A 115 -10.60 9.89 8.14
N GLN A 116 -9.41 10.09 8.67
CA GLN A 116 -9.06 11.27 9.49
C GLN A 116 -9.04 12.58 8.70
N TYR A 117 -8.88 12.50 7.39
CA TYR A 117 -8.78 13.66 6.50
C TYR A 117 -10.06 13.92 5.71
N GLY A 118 -11.09 13.11 5.93
CA GLY A 118 -12.39 13.18 5.28
C GLY A 118 -12.79 11.85 4.66
N THR A 119 -14.10 11.59 4.60
CA THR A 119 -14.65 10.33 4.06
C THR A 119 -14.39 10.25 2.55
N PRO A 120 -13.71 9.19 2.06
CA PRO A 120 -13.45 9.03 0.64
C PRO A 120 -14.74 8.85 -0.18
N PRO A 121 -14.80 9.34 -1.42
CA PRO A 121 -15.99 9.22 -2.26
C PRO A 121 -16.30 7.77 -2.63
N ALA A 122 -17.58 7.41 -2.68
CA ALA A 122 -18.03 6.07 -3.08
C ALA A 122 -17.68 5.74 -4.56
N GLY A 123 -17.52 6.75 -5.39
CA GLY A 123 -17.24 6.61 -6.82
C GLY A 123 -15.83 6.11 -7.16
N ASN A 124 -14.87 6.28 -6.25
CA ASN A 124 -13.52 5.73 -6.40
C ASN A 124 -12.80 5.61 -5.05
N ALA A 125 -11.90 4.64 -4.93
CA ALA A 125 -11.16 4.35 -3.71
C ALA A 125 -9.77 5.03 -3.64
N ASN A 126 -9.43 5.96 -4.54
CA ASN A 126 -8.06 6.51 -4.61
C ASN A 126 -7.61 7.10 -3.27
N PHE A 127 -8.45 7.90 -2.63
CA PHE A 127 -8.15 8.49 -1.32
C PHE A 127 -8.45 7.57 -0.12
N ALA A 128 -9.20 6.48 -0.30
CA ALA A 128 -9.31 5.42 0.69
C ALA A 128 -7.97 4.67 0.82
N TRP A 129 -7.35 4.33 -0.31
CA TRP A 129 -6.02 3.74 -0.34
C TRP A 129 -4.97 4.64 0.33
N LEU A 130 -4.96 5.93 -0.02
CA LEU A 130 -4.01 6.87 0.56
C LEU A 130 -4.18 7.01 2.08
N GLN A 131 -5.42 7.15 2.56
CA GLN A 131 -5.68 7.28 4.00
C GLN A 131 -5.40 5.98 4.77
N HIS A 132 -5.67 4.80 4.18
CA HIS A 132 -5.26 3.53 4.75
C HIS A 132 -3.73 3.47 4.89
N MET A 133 -2.97 3.90 3.90
CA MET A 133 -1.51 3.93 3.99
C MET A 133 -1.01 4.93 5.04
N ILE A 134 -1.63 6.11 5.14
CA ILE A 134 -1.29 7.09 6.18
C ILE A 134 -1.55 6.51 7.58
N TRP A 135 -2.65 5.78 7.75
CA TRP A 135 -2.98 5.08 8.99
C TRP A 135 -1.88 4.10 9.43
N HIS A 136 -1.25 3.43 8.47
CA HIS A 136 -0.15 2.47 8.70
C HIS A 136 1.24 3.09 8.68
N LEU A 137 1.38 4.39 8.49
CA LEU A 137 2.68 5.03 8.39
C LEU A 137 3.34 5.20 9.78
N ALA A 138 4.61 4.85 9.88
CA ALA A 138 5.43 5.19 11.04
C ALA A 138 5.74 6.70 11.08
N PRO A 139 6.10 7.29 12.24
CA PRO A 139 6.30 8.74 12.38
C PRO A 139 7.28 9.36 11.37
N ASN A 140 8.31 8.64 10.95
CA ASN A 140 9.28 9.09 9.94
C ASN A 140 9.20 8.28 8.66
N GLY A 141 8.08 7.58 8.46
CA GLY A 141 7.86 6.74 7.30
C GLY A 141 7.62 7.53 6.01
N ARG A 142 7.70 6.83 4.89
CA ARG A 142 7.50 7.38 3.55
C ARG A 142 6.50 6.55 2.77
N ILE A 143 5.64 7.22 2.01
CA ILE A 143 4.67 6.59 1.11
C ILE A 143 5.05 6.89 -0.34
N GLY A 144 5.06 5.85 -1.16
CA GLY A 144 5.07 5.95 -2.61
C GLY A 144 3.85 5.26 -3.18
N MET A 145 2.96 6.02 -3.80
CA MET A 145 1.72 5.52 -4.37
C MET A 145 1.57 5.93 -5.83
N VAL A 146 1.13 5.01 -6.67
CA VAL A 146 0.73 5.32 -8.04
C VAL A 146 -0.76 5.67 -8.04
N LEU A 147 -1.07 6.81 -8.62
CA LEU A 147 -2.45 7.31 -8.75
C LEU A 147 -2.84 7.46 -10.21
N ALA A 148 -4.13 7.40 -10.49
CA ALA A 148 -4.66 7.75 -11.80
C ALA A 148 -4.36 9.23 -12.14
N ASN A 149 -4.21 9.52 -13.44
CA ASN A 149 -4.11 10.89 -13.92
C ASN A 149 -5.30 11.73 -13.43
N GLY A 150 -5.04 12.92 -12.97
CA GLY A 150 -6.07 13.83 -12.46
C GLY A 150 -6.39 13.67 -10.96
N SER A 151 -5.95 12.62 -10.28
CA SER A 151 -6.18 12.45 -8.83
C SER A 151 -5.63 13.61 -8.00
N LEU A 152 -4.55 14.26 -8.46
CA LEU A 152 -3.99 15.45 -7.80
C LEU A 152 -4.75 16.76 -8.08
N SER A 153 -5.64 16.78 -9.05
CA SER A 153 -6.40 18.00 -9.44
C SER A 153 -7.92 17.83 -9.32
N SER A 154 -8.43 16.61 -9.21
CA SER A 154 -9.88 16.34 -9.08
C SER A 154 -10.46 17.02 -7.85
N GLN A 155 -11.65 17.60 -8.01
CA GLN A 155 -12.47 18.16 -6.94
C GLN A 155 -13.72 17.29 -6.66
N SER A 156 -13.91 16.23 -7.42
CA SER A 156 -15.09 15.36 -7.35
C SER A 156 -15.21 14.70 -5.98
N GLY A 157 -16.43 14.58 -5.46
CA GLY A 157 -16.71 13.81 -4.25
C GLY A 157 -15.92 14.21 -3.00
N GLY A 158 -15.48 15.45 -2.90
CA GLY A 158 -14.72 15.94 -1.73
C GLY A 158 -13.21 15.65 -1.76
N GLU A 159 -12.69 15.11 -2.85
CA GLU A 159 -11.25 14.78 -2.96
C GLU A 159 -10.35 16.01 -2.75
N GLY A 160 -10.77 17.19 -3.18
CA GLY A 160 -10.03 18.43 -2.97
C GLY A 160 -9.84 18.78 -1.50
N GLU A 161 -10.88 18.61 -0.69
CA GLU A 161 -10.81 18.86 0.76
C GLU A 161 -9.94 17.78 1.45
N ILE A 162 -10.03 16.51 1.06
CA ILE A 162 -9.17 15.46 1.60
C ILE A 162 -7.71 15.78 1.33
N ARG A 163 -7.35 16.18 0.09
CA ARG A 163 -5.97 16.59 -0.23
C ARG A 163 -5.50 17.75 0.61
N LYS A 164 -6.33 18.78 0.75
CA LYS A 164 -6.04 19.95 1.57
C LYS A 164 -5.76 19.57 3.02
N ASN A 165 -6.62 18.71 3.60
CA ASN A 165 -6.48 18.25 4.98
C ASN A 165 -5.23 17.39 5.20
N ILE A 166 -4.77 16.64 4.18
CA ILE A 166 -3.54 15.84 4.26
C ILE A 166 -2.28 16.73 4.22
N ILE A 167 -2.33 17.87 3.53
CA ILE A 167 -1.17 18.77 3.34
C ILE A 167 -1.01 19.74 4.51
N ASN A 168 -2.10 20.13 5.18
CA ASN A 168 -2.10 21.06 6.31
C ASN A 168 -1.77 20.37 7.64
#